data_d81eb0e064b3cbc51e0fcf5f99196a7e
#
_entry.id   d81eb0e064b3cbc51e0fcf5f99196a7e
#
_cell.length_a   1.000
_cell.length_b   1.000
_cell.length_c   1.000
_cell.angle_alpha   90.00
_cell.angle_beta   90.00
_cell.angle_gamma   90.00
#
_symmetry.space_group_name_H-M   'P 1'
#
loop_
_entity.id
_entity.type
_entity.pdbx_description
1 polymer ?
#
loop_
_entity_poly.entity_id
_entity_poly.type
_entity_poly.pdbx_seq_one_letter_code
_entity_poly.pdbx_strand_id
1 'polypeptide(L)'
;MKSFKLAAFAATAALALGTAAQAQDKPEFSFNVGAASDYVFRGFSQTDSGPQVYGGADMSIGIFYAGTWLSNVDFGDSTDMEYDLYAGFKPTVGPVALDVGIVRYGYTNQSDGADLDFWEGKVAGSIPAGKGTVGAAVYYTPENFNQTGKATYVELNGSMPVTDKLSVSGAVGHQSLEGPLDYETWNLGVGYAINDVFGIDLRYWDTNVDKADDPFKVSSGRVVVGLKAAF
;
A
#
# COMPACT_ATOMS: atom_id res chain seq x y z
N MET A 1 14.75 -2.38 -29.31
CA MET A 1 15.23 -2.17 -27.95
C MET A 1 14.00 -2.27 -27.04
N LYS A 2 13.87 -3.35 -26.26
CA LYS A 2 12.73 -3.56 -25.35
C LYS A 2 12.96 -2.68 -24.11
N SER A 3 12.07 -1.74 -23.86
CA SER A 3 12.12 -0.88 -22.67
C SER A 3 11.81 -1.72 -21.44
N PHE A 4 12.78 -1.90 -20.57
CA PHE A 4 12.60 -2.55 -19.28
C PHE A 4 11.76 -1.64 -18.38
N LYS A 5 10.60 -2.12 -17.96
CA LYS A 5 9.78 -1.44 -16.94
C LYS A 5 10.23 -1.95 -15.56
N LEU A 6 10.96 -1.11 -14.82
CA LEU A 6 11.26 -1.37 -13.42
C LEU A 6 9.95 -1.23 -12.62
N ALA A 7 9.45 -2.33 -12.10
CA ALA A 7 8.40 -2.30 -11.10
C ALA A 7 9.04 -1.88 -9.78
N ALA A 8 8.68 -0.68 -9.29
CA ALA A 8 9.08 -0.26 -7.95
C ALA A 8 8.36 -1.15 -6.93
N PHE A 9 9.15 -1.88 -6.14
CA PHE A 9 8.64 -2.69 -5.05
C PHE A 9 8.48 -1.79 -3.82
N ALA A 10 7.27 -1.36 -3.53
CA ALA A 10 6.91 -0.79 -2.24
C ALA A 10 5.72 -1.59 -1.72
N ALA A 11 5.85 -2.14 -0.52
CA ALA A 11 4.75 -2.73 0.22
C ALA A 11 3.97 -1.60 0.91
N THR A 12 3.24 -0.91 0.15
CA THR A 12 2.10 -0.03 0.42
C THR A 12 1.38 0.04 -0.91
N ALA A 13 0.10 0.24 -0.96
CA ALA A 13 -0.69 0.27 -2.20
C ALA A 13 0.10 0.95 -3.32
N ALA A 14 0.87 0.14 -4.05
CA ALA A 14 1.92 0.63 -4.93
C ALA A 14 1.25 1.49 -5.99
N LEU A 15 1.57 2.77 -6.00
CA LEU A 15 1.47 3.58 -7.21
C LEU A 15 2.35 2.88 -8.26
N ALA A 16 1.79 1.88 -8.93
CA ALA A 16 2.40 1.37 -10.15
C ALA A 16 2.44 2.56 -11.09
N LEU A 17 3.65 3.10 -11.29
CA LEU A 17 3.89 4.22 -12.17
C LEU A 17 3.36 3.87 -13.54
N GLY A 18 2.17 4.39 -13.84
CA GLY A 18 1.55 4.26 -15.13
C GLY A 18 2.46 4.89 -16.17
N THR A 19 3.02 4.08 -17.05
CA THR A 19 3.38 4.56 -18.37
C THR A 19 2.11 5.18 -18.97
N ALA A 20 2.22 6.32 -19.65
CA ALA A 20 1.10 6.97 -20.32
C ALA A 20 0.20 5.91 -20.94
N ALA A 21 -1.04 5.83 -20.48
CA ALA A 21 -2.03 4.87 -20.95
C ALA A 21 -2.29 5.20 -22.42
N GLN A 22 -1.67 4.46 -23.32
CA GLN A 22 -2.18 4.35 -24.68
C GLN A 22 -3.46 3.54 -24.58
N ALA A 23 -4.49 3.97 -25.29
CA ALA A 23 -5.78 3.28 -25.32
C ALA A 23 -5.57 1.79 -25.63
N GLN A 24 -5.71 0.96 -24.61
CA GLN A 24 -5.55 -0.47 -24.73
C GLN A 24 -6.93 -1.06 -24.85
N ASP A 25 -7.22 -1.63 -26.01
CA ASP A 25 -8.54 -2.17 -26.35
C ASP A 25 -8.84 -3.52 -25.68
N LYS A 26 -7.85 -4.12 -25.00
CA LYS A 26 -7.98 -5.44 -24.36
C LYS A 26 -7.59 -5.39 -22.89
N PRO A 27 -8.30 -6.16 -22.03
CA PRO A 27 -7.91 -6.31 -20.64
C PRO A 27 -6.50 -6.93 -20.51
N GLU A 28 -5.68 -6.38 -19.62
CA GLU A 28 -4.45 -6.99 -19.12
C GLU A 28 -4.69 -7.50 -17.71
N PHE A 29 -4.15 -8.67 -17.41
CA PHE A 29 -4.20 -9.27 -16.07
C PHE A 29 -2.79 -9.36 -15.52
N SER A 30 -2.66 -9.11 -14.22
CA SER A 30 -1.42 -9.33 -13.49
C SER A 30 -1.74 -9.98 -12.14
N PHE A 31 -0.78 -10.73 -11.63
CA PHE A 31 -0.90 -11.45 -10.37
C PHE A 31 0.34 -11.20 -9.53
N ASN A 32 0.17 -11.24 -8.23
CA ASN A 32 1.31 -11.18 -7.32
C ASN A 32 1.07 -12.09 -6.11
N VAL A 33 2.17 -12.56 -5.54
CA VAL A 33 2.21 -13.29 -4.28
C VAL A 33 3.48 -12.90 -3.54
N GLY A 34 3.42 -12.84 -2.22
CA GLY A 34 4.57 -12.50 -1.42
C GLY A 34 4.47 -12.95 0.01
N ALA A 35 5.59 -12.79 0.71
CA ALA A 35 5.66 -12.97 2.16
C ALA A 35 6.54 -11.87 2.74
N ALA A 36 6.25 -11.46 3.96
CA ALA A 36 7.03 -10.48 4.69
C ALA A 36 7.19 -10.90 6.15
N SER A 37 8.16 -10.30 6.84
CA SER A 37 8.34 -10.54 8.28
C SER A 37 7.26 -9.90 9.14
N ASP A 38 6.51 -8.93 8.60
CA ASP A 38 5.40 -8.24 9.24
C ASP A 38 4.52 -7.58 8.16
N TYR A 39 3.23 -7.46 8.41
CA TYR A 39 2.32 -6.63 7.61
C TYR A 39 2.15 -5.26 8.28
N VAL A 40 2.69 -4.21 7.70
CA VAL A 40 2.58 -2.85 8.23
C VAL A 40 1.68 -2.01 7.33
N PHE A 41 0.57 -1.51 7.88
CA PHE A 41 -0.34 -0.59 7.24
C PHE A 41 -0.30 0.77 7.95
N ARG A 42 0.13 1.82 7.25
CA ARG A 42 0.28 3.20 7.77
C ARG A 42 1.02 3.27 9.11
N GLY A 43 2.07 2.45 9.28
CA GLY A 43 2.90 2.40 10.48
C GLY A 43 2.46 1.38 11.55
N PHE A 44 1.28 0.77 11.42
CA PHE A 44 0.78 -0.22 12.35
C PHE A 44 0.93 -1.64 11.82
N SER A 45 1.45 -2.55 12.64
CA SER A 45 1.43 -3.97 12.35
C SER A 45 0.01 -4.50 12.31
N GLN A 46 -0.30 -5.29 11.30
CA GLN A 46 -1.57 -6.00 11.12
C GLN A 46 -1.45 -7.49 11.43
N THR A 47 -0.26 -7.96 11.79
CA THR A 47 0.04 -9.38 12.07
C THR A 47 0.70 -9.57 13.45
N ASP A 48 0.44 -8.67 14.40
CA ASP A 48 1.06 -8.66 15.74
C ASP A 48 2.60 -8.84 15.70
N SER A 49 3.24 -8.13 14.75
CA SER A 49 4.69 -8.25 14.46
C SER A 49 5.12 -9.64 13.96
N GLY A 50 4.17 -10.44 13.50
CA GLY A 50 4.35 -11.78 12.95
C GLY A 50 4.41 -11.81 11.42
N PRO A 51 4.68 -12.99 10.84
CA PRO A 51 4.82 -13.14 9.39
C PRO A 51 3.53 -12.85 8.61
N GLN A 52 3.70 -12.22 7.46
CA GLN A 52 2.67 -12.00 6.45
C GLN A 52 2.85 -12.95 5.28
N VAL A 53 1.74 -13.45 4.73
CA VAL A 53 1.64 -14.04 3.39
C VAL A 53 0.49 -13.37 2.67
N TYR A 54 0.72 -12.89 1.46
CA TYR A 54 -0.27 -12.14 0.71
C TYR A 54 -0.28 -12.49 -0.77
N GLY A 55 -1.36 -12.16 -1.45
CA GLY A 55 -1.49 -12.27 -2.90
C GLY A 55 -2.53 -11.35 -3.46
N GLY A 56 -2.44 -11.09 -4.76
CA GLY A 56 -3.38 -10.21 -5.44
C GLY A 56 -3.53 -10.54 -6.91
N ALA A 57 -4.64 -10.08 -7.47
CA ALA A 57 -4.96 -10.17 -8.88
C ALA A 57 -5.52 -8.82 -9.36
N ASP A 58 -4.99 -8.33 -10.45
CA ASP A 58 -5.36 -7.05 -11.04
C ASP A 58 -5.79 -7.23 -12.49
N MET A 59 -6.74 -6.42 -12.92
CA MET A 59 -7.15 -6.23 -14.30
C MET A 59 -7.05 -4.75 -14.65
N SER A 60 -6.54 -4.45 -15.84
CA SER A 60 -6.56 -3.09 -16.38
C SER A 60 -7.06 -3.05 -17.81
N ILE A 61 -7.76 -1.98 -18.18
CA ILE A 61 -8.20 -1.69 -19.54
C ILE A 61 -8.20 -0.17 -19.76
N GLY A 62 -7.36 0.30 -20.68
CA GLY A 62 -7.16 1.73 -20.87
C GLY A 62 -6.67 2.40 -19.58
N ILE A 63 -7.43 3.37 -19.09
CA ILE A 63 -7.15 4.06 -17.82
C ILE A 63 -7.79 3.38 -16.61
N PHE A 64 -8.70 2.43 -16.79
CA PHE A 64 -9.44 1.78 -15.70
C PHE A 64 -8.67 0.58 -15.16
N TYR A 65 -8.81 0.33 -13.87
CA TYR A 65 -8.34 -0.86 -13.19
C TYR A 65 -9.33 -1.36 -12.17
N ALA A 66 -9.29 -2.64 -11.89
CA ALA A 66 -9.94 -3.28 -10.76
C ALA A 66 -9.08 -4.45 -10.27
N GLY A 67 -9.19 -4.81 -9.00
CA GLY A 67 -8.42 -5.91 -8.47
C GLY A 67 -8.90 -6.36 -7.10
N THR A 68 -8.21 -7.38 -6.61
CA THR A 68 -8.37 -7.91 -5.26
C THR A 68 -7.00 -8.21 -4.66
N TRP A 69 -6.92 -8.08 -3.35
CA TRP A 69 -5.74 -8.45 -2.58
C TRP A 69 -6.18 -9.17 -1.31
N LEU A 70 -5.36 -10.11 -0.82
CA LEU A 70 -5.62 -10.91 0.37
C LEU A 70 -4.33 -11.02 1.19
N SER A 71 -4.49 -11.03 2.51
CA SER A 71 -3.39 -11.27 3.46
C SER A 71 -3.92 -11.90 4.75
N ASN A 72 -3.09 -12.68 5.42
CA ASN A 72 -3.36 -12.97 6.82
C ASN A 72 -3.21 -11.70 7.67
N VAL A 73 -3.99 -11.63 8.73
CA VAL A 73 -3.90 -10.63 9.81
C VAL A 73 -3.93 -11.34 11.16
N ASP A 74 -3.50 -10.64 12.21
CA ASP A 74 -3.60 -11.07 13.60
C ASP A 74 -3.83 -9.84 14.47
N PHE A 75 -5.06 -9.67 14.96
CA PHE A 75 -5.45 -8.58 15.86
C PHE A 75 -5.57 -9.05 17.31
N GLY A 76 -5.10 -10.27 17.61
CA GLY A 76 -5.21 -10.88 18.92
C GLY A 76 -6.60 -11.45 19.22
N ASP A 77 -7.44 -11.60 18.20
CA ASP A 77 -8.79 -12.15 18.28
C ASP A 77 -8.99 -13.26 17.20
N SER A 78 -10.25 -13.54 16.81
CA SER A 78 -10.55 -14.55 15.79
C SER A 78 -10.35 -14.10 14.36
N THR A 79 -10.12 -12.80 14.11
CA THR A 79 -9.93 -12.25 12.77
C THR A 79 -8.60 -12.71 12.20
N ASP A 80 -8.62 -13.37 11.05
CA ASP A 80 -7.46 -14.07 10.51
C ASP A 80 -7.06 -13.70 9.07
N MET A 81 -7.95 -13.06 8.31
CA MET A 81 -7.67 -12.67 6.94
C MET A 81 -8.32 -11.33 6.58
N GLU A 82 -7.55 -10.49 5.88
CA GLU A 82 -8.02 -9.30 5.17
C GLU A 82 -8.17 -9.62 3.69
N TYR A 83 -9.25 -9.13 3.08
CA TYR A 83 -9.45 -9.12 1.64
C TYR A 83 -9.89 -7.75 1.17
N ASP A 84 -9.21 -7.25 0.14
CA ASP A 84 -9.51 -5.96 -0.47
C ASP A 84 -10.12 -6.14 -1.84
N LEU A 85 -11.14 -5.33 -2.13
CA LEU A 85 -11.68 -5.15 -3.45
C LEU A 85 -11.51 -3.69 -3.85
N TYR A 86 -10.86 -3.43 -4.96
CA TYR A 86 -10.60 -2.07 -5.39
C TYR A 86 -10.85 -1.87 -6.88
N ALA A 87 -11.19 -0.62 -7.21
CA ALA A 87 -11.32 -0.18 -8.60
C ALA A 87 -11.01 1.31 -8.71
N GLY A 88 -10.64 1.75 -9.91
CA GLY A 88 -10.34 3.15 -10.13
C GLY A 88 -9.91 3.45 -11.56
N PHE A 89 -9.33 4.63 -11.73
CA PHE A 89 -8.81 5.08 -13.02
C PHE A 89 -7.54 5.90 -12.83
N LYS A 90 -6.60 5.75 -13.79
CA LYS A 90 -5.27 6.35 -13.79
C LYS A 90 -5.07 7.24 -15.02
N PRO A 91 -5.70 8.42 -15.09
CA PRO A 91 -5.46 9.36 -16.19
C PRO A 91 -4.12 10.08 -16.01
N THR A 92 -3.55 10.54 -17.11
CA THR A 92 -2.38 11.43 -17.10
C THR A 92 -2.80 12.83 -17.57
N VAL A 93 -2.48 13.85 -16.78
CA VAL A 93 -2.77 15.26 -17.11
C VAL A 93 -1.47 16.05 -17.09
N GLY A 94 -0.98 16.39 -18.28
CA GLY A 94 0.36 16.99 -18.41
C GLY A 94 1.45 16.08 -17.85
N PRO A 95 2.29 16.53 -16.92
CA PRO A 95 3.32 15.70 -16.31
C PRO A 95 2.79 14.84 -15.14
N VAL A 96 1.54 15.01 -14.73
CA VAL A 96 0.97 14.39 -13.54
C VAL A 96 0.28 13.09 -13.93
N ALA A 97 0.76 11.96 -13.38
CA ALA A 97 0.03 10.69 -13.38
C ALA A 97 -0.91 10.68 -12.16
N LEU A 98 -2.21 10.64 -12.40
CA LEU A 98 -3.23 10.59 -11.36
C LEU A 98 -3.67 9.14 -11.09
N ASP A 99 -4.19 8.91 -9.90
CA ASP A 99 -4.85 7.66 -9.49
C ASP A 99 -6.05 8.01 -8.61
N VAL A 100 -7.25 7.78 -9.11
CA VAL A 100 -8.49 8.02 -8.39
C VAL A 100 -9.23 6.70 -8.28
N GLY A 101 -9.52 6.27 -7.07
CA GLY A 101 -10.10 4.95 -6.83
C GLY A 101 -10.85 4.85 -5.52
N ILE A 102 -11.41 3.68 -5.33
CA ILE A 102 -12.08 3.26 -4.11
C ILE A 102 -11.57 1.87 -3.73
N VAL A 103 -11.45 1.61 -2.47
CA VAL A 103 -11.14 0.29 -1.92
C VAL A 103 -12.14 -0.08 -0.84
N ARG A 104 -12.54 -1.35 -0.81
CA ARG A 104 -13.23 -1.97 0.31
C ARG A 104 -12.25 -2.90 1.00
N TYR A 105 -11.98 -2.62 2.24
CA TYR A 105 -11.30 -3.52 3.17
C TYR A 105 -12.35 -4.42 3.80
N GLY A 106 -12.14 -5.72 3.79
CA GLY A 106 -13.03 -6.70 4.41
C GLY A 106 -12.22 -7.72 5.19
N TYR A 107 -12.81 -8.25 6.25
CA TYR A 107 -12.13 -9.16 7.18
C TYR A 107 -12.97 -10.42 7.40
N THR A 108 -12.30 -11.57 7.58
CA THR A 108 -12.95 -12.85 7.89
C THR A 108 -12.83 -13.19 9.38
N ASN A 109 -13.75 -14.01 9.86
CA ASN A 109 -13.77 -14.52 11.25
C ASN A 109 -13.74 -13.41 12.31
N GLN A 110 -14.34 -12.24 11.98
CA GLN A 110 -14.43 -11.14 12.93
C GLN A 110 -15.08 -11.57 14.24
N SER A 111 -14.57 -11.03 15.35
CA SER A 111 -15.13 -11.28 16.68
C SER A 111 -16.59 -10.83 16.76
N ASP A 112 -17.38 -11.49 17.62
CA ASP A 112 -18.80 -11.17 17.82
C ASP A 112 -18.98 -9.68 18.20
N GLY A 113 -19.76 -8.97 17.37
CA GLY A 113 -20.05 -7.54 17.55
C GLY A 113 -19.00 -6.58 16.97
N ALA A 114 -17.91 -7.07 16.38
CA ALA A 114 -17.00 -6.25 15.60
C ALA A 114 -17.57 -6.01 14.20
N ASP A 115 -17.29 -4.82 13.63
CA ASP A 115 -17.53 -4.48 12.22
C ASP A 115 -16.28 -3.77 11.70
N LEU A 116 -15.32 -4.59 11.25
CA LEU A 116 -14.00 -4.12 10.85
C LEU A 116 -13.99 -3.64 9.40
N ASP A 117 -15.01 -4.01 8.62
CA ASP A 117 -15.11 -3.72 7.19
C ASP A 117 -15.36 -2.23 6.95
N PHE A 118 -14.65 -1.64 5.99
CA PHE A 118 -14.87 -0.24 5.62
C PHE A 118 -14.53 0.05 4.16
N TRP A 119 -14.96 1.22 3.68
CA TRP A 119 -14.67 1.73 2.35
C TRP A 119 -13.79 2.97 2.43
N GLU A 120 -12.83 3.09 1.54
CA GLU A 120 -11.96 4.25 1.47
C GLU A 120 -11.85 4.76 0.03
N GLY A 121 -12.07 6.06 -0.16
CA GLY A 121 -11.80 6.74 -1.41
C GLY A 121 -10.35 7.23 -1.45
N LYS A 122 -9.72 7.16 -2.63
CA LYS A 122 -8.33 7.59 -2.86
C LYS A 122 -8.25 8.59 -3.99
N VAL A 123 -7.45 9.64 -3.79
CA VAL A 123 -6.95 10.52 -4.85
C VAL A 123 -5.45 10.67 -4.68
N ALA A 124 -4.69 10.29 -5.69
CA ALA A 124 -3.24 10.40 -5.67
C ALA A 124 -2.71 10.98 -6.99
N GLY A 125 -1.54 11.58 -6.92
CA GLY A 125 -0.83 12.10 -8.08
C GLY A 125 0.67 11.98 -7.93
N SER A 126 1.37 11.75 -9.04
CA SER A 126 2.83 11.70 -9.05
C SER A 126 3.41 12.38 -10.28
N ILE A 127 4.64 12.86 -10.16
CA ILE A 127 5.41 13.47 -11.23
C ILE A 127 6.82 12.89 -11.30
N PRO A 128 7.44 12.84 -12.47
CA PRO A 128 8.87 12.52 -12.59
C PRO A 128 9.73 13.56 -11.84
N ALA A 129 10.74 13.07 -11.09
CA ALA A 129 11.72 13.88 -10.39
C ALA A 129 13.14 13.34 -10.67
N GLY A 130 13.80 13.87 -11.66
CA GLY A 130 15.08 13.35 -12.16
C GLY A 130 14.91 11.92 -12.73
N LYS A 131 15.60 10.93 -12.12
CA LYS A 131 15.46 9.52 -12.48
C LYS A 131 14.33 8.81 -11.71
N GLY A 132 13.81 9.46 -10.68
CA GLY A 132 12.80 8.91 -9.79
C GLY A 132 11.45 9.60 -9.98
N THR A 133 10.61 9.47 -8.95
CA THR A 133 9.29 10.06 -8.86
C THR A 133 9.04 10.63 -7.49
N VAL A 134 8.19 11.65 -7.42
CA VAL A 134 7.60 12.14 -6.18
C VAL A 134 6.09 12.15 -6.35
N GLY A 135 5.36 11.86 -5.28
CA GLY A 135 3.91 11.78 -5.29
C GLY A 135 3.29 12.22 -3.99
N ALA A 136 1.99 12.47 -4.06
CA ALA A 136 1.13 12.72 -2.91
C ALA A 136 -0.16 11.94 -3.06
N ALA A 137 -0.76 11.56 -1.94
CA ALA A 137 -2.03 10.86 -1.89
C ALA A 137 -2.89 11.35 -0.74
N VAL A 138 -4.20 11.33 -0.94
CA VAL A 138 -5.20 11.54 0.09
C VAL A 138 -6.17 10.37 0.05
N TYR A 139 -6.45 9.82 1.21
CA TYR A 139 -7.42 8.77 1.43
C TYR A 139 -8.46 9.26 2.42
N TYR A 140 -9.71 8.92 2.19
CA TYR A 140 -10.81 9.33 3.05
C TYR A 140 -11.83 8.20 3.20
N THR A 141 -12.25 7.97 4.44
CA THR A 141 -13.41 7.13 4.77
C THR A 141 -14.38 7.90 5.68
N PRO A 142 -15.70 7.81 5.45
CA PRO A 142 -16.68 8.33 6.38
C PRO A 142 -16.85 7.47 7.63
N GLU A 143 -16.47 6.17 7.53
CA GLU A 143 -16.53 5.20 8.62
C GLU A 143 -15.32 4.29 8.52
N ASN A 144 -14.44 4.36 9.51
CA ASN A 144 -13.17 3.66 9.54
C ASN A 144 -13.30 2.29 10.23
N PHE A 145 -12.24 1.51 10.19
CA PHE A 145 -12.06 0.24 10.86
C PHE A 145 -12.76 0.21 12.23
N ASN A 146 -13.57 -0.83 12.47
CA ASN A 146 -14.35 -1.04 13.68
C ASN A 146 -15.33 0.11 14.03
N GLN A 147 -15.90 0.75 13.01
CA GLN A 147 -16.91 1.82 13.12
C GLN A 147 -16.40 3.01 13.97
N THR A 148 -15.13 3.37 13.84
CA THR A 148 -14.48 4.43 14.62
C THR A 148 -14.67 5.83 14.07
N GLY A 149 -15.62 6.01 13.11
CA GLY A 149 -15.96 7.30 12.49
C GLY A 149 -15.01 7.65 11.35
N LYS A 150 -15.01 8.92 10.95
CA LYS A 150 -14.23 9.35 9.76
C LYS A 150 -12.73 9.29 10.00
N ALA A 151 -12.03 8.96 8.93
CA ALA A 151 -10.59 9.05 8.89
C ALA A 151 -10.10 9.68 7.58
N THR A 152 -8.99 10.41 7.66
CA THR A 152 -8.27 10.95 6.51
C THR A 152 -6.79 10.64 6.65
N TYR A 153 -6.21 10.04 5.62
CA TYR A 153 -4.76 9.85 5.54
C TYR A 153 -4.20 10.67 4.38
N VAL A 154 -3.17 11.45 4.67
CA VAL A 154 -2.42 12.23 3.66
C VAL A 154 -0.99 11.75 3.63
N GLU A 155 -0.44 11.50 2.44
CA GLU A 155 0.90 10.99 2.27
C GLU A 155 1.68 11.78 1.22
N LEU A 156 2.96 12.01 1.51
CA LEU A 156 3.98 12.36 0.52
C LEU A 156 4.94 11.18 0.37
N ASN A 157 5.24 10.81 -0.86
CA ASN A 157 6.11 9.67 -1.14
C ASN A 157 7.09 9.96 -2.27
N GLY A 158 8.10 9.12 -2.36
CA GLY A 158 9.05 9.21 -3.46
C GLY A 158 9.83 7.92 -3.64
N SER A 159 10.31 7.72 -4.87
CA SER A 159 11.19 6.59 -5.21
C SER A 159 12.26 7.01 -6.20
N MET A 160 13.43 6.39 -6.10
CA MET A 160 14.56 6.65 -6.99
C MET A 160 15.30 5.35 -7.30
N PRO A 161 15.46 4.97 -8.58
CA PRO A 161 16.35 3.90 -8.98
C PRO A 161 17.82 4.34 -8.75
N VAL A 162 18.56 3.53 -8.00
CA VAL A 162 19.99 3.73 -7.73
C VAL A 162 20.83 3.01 -8.78
N THR A 163 20.40 1.80 -9.15
CA THR A 163 20.93 0.98 -10.26
C THR A 163 19.77 0.35 -11.04
N ASP A 164 20.08 -0.45 -12.05
CA ASP A 164 19.05 -1.21 -12.79
C ASP A 164 18.29 -2.22 -11.92
N LYS A 165 18.81 -2.59 -10.76
CA LYS A 165 18.22 -3.56 -9.84
C LYS A 165 17.90 -3.02 -8.46
N LEU A 166 18.47 -1.88 -8.09
CA LEU A 166 18.36 -1.31 -6.75
C LEU A 166 17.58 -0.01 -6.79
N SER A 167 16.61 0.13 -5.92
CA SER A 167 15.84 1.35 -5.72
C SER A 167 15.77 1.73 -4.24
N VAL A 168 15.63 3.02 -3.97
CA VAL A 168 15.32 3.57 -2.65
C VAL A 168 13.96 4.24 -2.72
N SER A 169 13.12 4.04 -1.73
CA SER A 169 11.81 4.68 -1.64
C SER A 169 11.43 4.97 -0.20
N GLY A 170 10.58 5.95 -0.01
CA GLY A 170 10.08 6.30 1.31
C GLY A 170 8.82 7.14 1.24
N ALA A 171 8.16 7.26 2.38
CA ALA A 171 6.97 8.08 2.54
C ALA A 171 6.92 8.70 3.93
N VAL A 172 6.19 9.81 4.03
CA VAL A 172 5.75 10.41 5.28
C VAL A 172 4.26 10.64 5.17
N GLY A 173 3.50 10.31 6.21
CA GLY A 173 2.05 10.44 6.21
C GLY A 173 1.51 10.94 7.53
N HIS A 174 0.30 11.52 7.46
CA HIS A 174 -0.46 11.96 8.61
C HIS A 174 -1.85 11.31 8.55
N GLN A 175 -2.21 10.61 9.62
CA GLN A 175 -3.52 10.02 9.82
C GLN A 175 -4.31 10.86 10.79
N SER A 176 -5.43 11.42 10.32
CA SER A 176 -6.45 12.06 11.15
C SER A 176 -7.59 11.11 11.38
N LEU A 177 -7.99 10.94 12.64
CA LEU A 177 -9.08 10.07 13.07
C LEU A 177 -10.18 10.90 13.74
N GLU A 178 -11.42 10.43 13.71
CA GLU A 178 -12.50 11.01 14.51
C GLU A 178 -12.30 10.61 15.98
N GLY A 179 -11.46 11.35 16.70
CA GLY A 179 -11.07 11.01 18.07
C GLY A 179 -9.75 11.66 18.46
N PRO A 180 -9.15 11.29 19.58
CA PRO A 180 -7.96 11.95 20.09
C PRO A 180 -6.63 11.44 19.48
N LEU A 181 -6.64 10.47 18.58
CA LEU A 181 -5.45 9.71 18.15
C LEU A 181 -5.05 10.02 16.71
N ASP A 182 -4.80 11.31 16.39
CA ASP A 182 -4.07 11.65 15.17
C ASP A 182 -2.60 11.26 15.31
N TYR A 183 -2.00 10.73 14.24
CA TYR A 183 -0.60 10.36 14.27
C TYR A 183 0.11 10.57 12.93
N GLU A 184 1.42 10.60 13.00
CA GLU A 184 2.30 10.67 11.86
C GLU A 184 3.04 9.33 11.70
N THR A 185 3.29 8.94 10.46
CA THR A 185 4.06 7.76 10.12
C THR A 185 5.08 8.08 9.05
N TRP A 186 6.17 7.34 9.04
CA TRP A 186 7.14 7.40 7.96
C TRP A 186 7.78 6.05 7.70
N ASN A 187 8.29 5.88 6.50
CA ASN A 187 9.07 4.71 6.14
C ASN A 187 10.20 5.07 5.18
N LEU A 188 11.23 4.24 5.21
CA LEU A 188 12.34 4.29 4.25
C LEU A 188 12.76 2.87 3.93
N GLY A 189 12.88 2.55 2.64
CA GLY A 189 13.20 1.20 2.20
C GLY A 189 14.09 1.13 0.98
N VAL A 190 14.66 -0.06 0.81
CA VAL A 190 15.51 -0.44 -0.32
C VAL A 190 14.91 -1.66 -0.99
N GLY A 191 14.56 -1.53 -2.28
CA GLY A 191 14.09 -2.60 -3.12
C GLY A 191 15.19 -3.16 -4.00
N TYR A 192 15.27 -4.49 -4.12
CA TYR A 192 16.20 -5.17 -5.01
C TYR A 192 15.48 -6.15 -5.92
N ALA A 193 15.55 -5.91 -7.24
CA ALA A 193 15.04 -6.82 -8.26
C ALA A 193 16.02 -7.98 -8.48
N ILE A 194 15.67 -9.18 -8.02
CA ILE A 194 16.47 -10.39 -8.24
C ILE A 194 16.45 -10.69 -9.75
N ASN A 195 15.25 -10.70 -10.34
CA ASN A 195 14.98 -10.86 -11.77
C ASN A 195 13.64 -10.18 -12.12
N ASP A 196 13.10 -10.44 -13.31
CA ASP A 196 11.86 -9.82 -13.80
C ASP A 196 10.59 -10.25 -13.02
N VAL A 197 10.68 -11.34 -12.23
CA VAL A 197 9.57 -11.90 -11.45
C VAL A 197 9.75 -11.65 -9.97
N PHE A 198 10.94 -11.84 -9.43
CA PHE A 198 11.21 -11.84 -7.99
C PHE A 198 11.91 -10.55 -7.53
N GLY A 199 11.47 -10.02 -6.39
CA GLY A 199 12.10 -8.88 -5.72
C GLY A 199 12.06 -9.00 -4.21
N ILE A 200 13.03 -8.35 -3.57
CA ILE A 200 13.13 -8.21 -2.12
C ILE A 200 12.98 -6.73 -1.76
N ASP A 201 12.32 -6.45 -0.65
CA ASP A 201 12.27 -5.13 -0.01
C ASP A 201 12.75 -5.25 1.44
N LEU A 202 13.60 -4.30 1.85
CA LEU A 202 14.00 -4.09 3.23
C LEU A 202 13.57 -2.68 3.61
N ARG A 203 12.69 -2.55 4.61
CA ARG A 203 12.06 -1.28 4.95
C ARG A 203 11.97 -1.06 6.46
N TYR A 204 12.32 0.13 6.88
CA TYR A 204 12.06 0.61 8.23
C TYR A 204 10.78 1.44 8.24
N TRP A 205 9.94 1.19 9.24
CA TRP A 205 8.72 1.92 9.54
C TRP A 205 8.77 2.49 10.94
N ASP A 206 8.13 3.64 11.14
CA ASP A 206 7.96 4.22 12.47
C ASP A 206 6.74 5.16 12.50
N THR A 207 6.28 5.46 13.71
CA THR A 207 5.22 6.43 13.99
C THR A 207 5.61 7.32 15.15
N ASN A 208 4.87 8.43 15.35
CA ASN A 208 4.98 9.27 16.52
C ASN A 208 3.98 8.91 17.64
N VAL A 209 3.30 7.77 17.54
CA VAL A 209 2.37 7.31 18.58
C VAL A 209 3.11 7.12 19.90
N ASP A 210 2.57 7.72 20.98
CA ASP A 210 3.17 7.58 22.30
C ASP A 210 3.09 6.11 22.77
N LYS A 211 4.15 5.63 23.38
CA LYS A 211 4.21 4.26 23.93
C LYS A 211 3.12 3.96 24.95
N ALA A 212 2.58 5.00 25.60
CA ALA A 212 1.46 4.87 26.51
C ALA A 212 0.14 4.53 25.80
N ASP A 213 0.02 4.95 24.53
CA ASP A 213 -1.14 4.73 23.66
C ASP A 213 -0.98 3.48 22.78
N ASP A 214 0.18 2.83 22.82
CA ASP A 214 0.50 1.59 22.07
C ASP A 214 0.95 0.45 23.03
N PRO A 215 0.05 -0.07 23.87
CA PRO A 215 0.40 -1.14 24.83
C PRO A 215 0.81 -2.45 24.16
N PHE A 216 0.38 -2.70 22.93
CA PHE A 216 0.70 -3.89 22.14
C PHE A 216 1.94 -3.70 21.24
N LYS A 217 2.52 -2.51 21.18
CA LYS A 217 3.70 -2.14 20.38
C LYS A 217 3.52 -2.37 18.88
N VAL A 218 2.29 -2.29 18.39
CA VAL A 218 1.96 -2.49 16.99
C VAL A 218 2.31 -1.28 16.12
N SER A 219 2.51 -0.10 16.71
CA SER A 219 2.91 1.15 16.02
C SER A 219 4.38 1.51 16.21
N SER A 220 5.14 0.72 17.00
CA SER A 220 6.56 0.98 17.29
C SER A 220 7.44 0.76 16.07
N GLY A 221 8.58 1.49 16.04
CA GLY A 221 9.57 1.39 14.96
C GLY A 221 10.05 -0.03 14.70
N ARG A 222 10.05 -0.46 13.43
CA ARG A 222 10.36 -1.84 13.03
C ARG A 222 11.01 -1.95 11.65
N VAL A 223 11.79 -3.01 11.46
CA VAL A 223 12.34 -3.40 10.17
C VAL A 223 11.53 -4.54 9.60
N VAL A 224 11.10 -4.40 8.36
CA VAL A 224 10.35 -5.41 7.61
C VAL A 224 11.17 -5.88 6.42
N VAL A 225 11.25 -7.18 6.24
CA VAL A 225 11.84 -7.82 5.05
C VAL A 225 10.71 -8.51 4.29
N GLY A 226 10.58 -8.18 3.01
CA GLY A 226 9.57 -8.78 2.12
C GLY A 226 10.20 -9.44 0.90
N LEU A 227 9.61 -10.55 0.46
CA LEU A 227 9.85 -11.20 -0.82
C LEU A 227 8.55 -11.20 -1.63
N LYS A 228 8.61 -10.77 -2.87
CA LYS A 228 7.45 -10.71 -3.76
C LYS A 228 7.79 -11.36 -5.12
N ALA A 229 6.81 -12.10 -5.67
CA ALA A 229 6.77 -12.48 -7.07
C ALA A 229 5.61 -11.75 -7.77
N ALA A 230 5.83 -11.30 -9.00
CA ALA A 230 4.81 -10.65 -9.84
C ALA A 230 4.85 -11.23 -11.26
N PHE A 231 3.67 -11.46 -11.86
CA PHE A 231 3.48 -12.13 -13.15
C PHE A 231 2.60 -11.31 -14.08
#